data_e22d1f96f052daf7d7cd74746c77cdc3
#
_entry.id   e22d1f96f052daf7d7cd74746c77cdc3
#
_cell.length_a   1.000
_cell.length_b   1.000
_cell.length_c   1.000
_cell.angle_alpha   90.00
_cell.angle_beta   90.00
_cell.angle_gamma   90.00
#
_symmetry.space_group_name_H-M   'P 1'
#
loop_
_entity.id
_entity.type
_entity.pdbx_description
1 polymer ?
#
loop_
_entity_poly.entity_id
_entity_poly.type
_entity_poly.pdbx_seq_one_letter_code
_entity_poly.pdbx_strand_id
1 'polypeptide(L)'
;VKPVVLVTRKLPDAVEARLQRDYDARFNPSDEIYSADELVKRAEGADAILPCHSEKFTADVIARLPKSVRAIANFSVGYDHVDTKAAKEHGLIVTNTPEVLSDATAELTMMLMLGAARRASEGERLVRSREWKDWSPSFMVGTQLTGKRLGIIGFGRVGQVVAKRARGFDMEIHYNDVQRLPAAVEAGAIYHKTPEDLLPHCDFLALHCVSIPETFKLLNAERIALLPDGAIVVNASRGAVIDDDALIAALKSGKLMAAGLDVYNNEPTGIHPGYRELPNVFLMPHIGSATKETRIAMGF
;
A
#
# COMPACT_ATOMS: atom_id res chain seq x y z
N VAL A 1 -7.16 12.42 36.04
CA VAL A 1 -6.16 11.38 35.73
C VAL A 1 -6.12 11.29 34.21
N LYS A 2 -4.91 11.32 33.63
CA LYS A 2 -4.75 11.15 32.18
C LYS A 2 -5.04 9.69 31.80
N PRO A 3 -5.72 9.43 30.65
CA PRO A 3 -5.85 8.07 30.15
C PRO A 3 -4.48 7.45 29.85
N VAL A 4 -4.36 6.14 30.12
CA VAL A 4 -3.14 5.37 29.87
C VAL A 4 -3.18 4.84 28.42
N VAL A 5 -2.18 5.17 27.60
CA VAL A 5 -2.08 4.72 26.20
C VAL A 5 -0.83 3.89 26.01
N LEU A 6 -1.01 2.64 25.60
CA LEU A 6 0.11 1.79 25.16
C LEU A 6 0.45 2.10 23.69
N VAL A 7 1.65 2.63 23.45
CA VAL A 7 2.18 2.93 22.13
C VAL A 7 3.12 1.80 21.73
N THR A 8 2.73 1.00 20.73
CA THR A 8 3.44 -0.27 20.44
C THR A 8 4.66 -0.11 19.55
N ARG A 9 4.79 1.04 18.87
CA ARG A 9 5.90 1.31 17.96
C ARG A 9 6.47 2.71 18.21
N LYS A 10 7.72 2.92 17.80
CA LYS A 10 8.34 4.25 17.82
C LYS A 10 7.60 5.17 16.82
N LEU A 11 7.15 6.32 17.28
CA LEU A 11 6.44 7.30 16.48
C LEU A 11 7.30 8.54 16.19
N PRO A 12 6.91 9.42 15.24
CA PRO A 12 7.58 10.70 15.05
C PRO A 12 7.63 11.52 16.35
N ASP A 13 8.74 12.19 16.63
CA ASP A 13 8.98 12.88 17.89
C ASP A 13 7.87 13.88 18.27
N ALA A 14 7.31 14.59 17.28
CA ALA A 14 6.20 15.51 17.51
C ALA A 14 4.92 14.81 18.02
N VAL A 15 4.68 13.58 17.55
CA VAL A 15 3.54 12.75 17.97
C VAL A 15 3.79 12.22 19.39
N GLU A 16 4.98 11.72 19.69
CA GLU A 16 5.34 11.26 21.04
C GLU A 16 5.28 12.40 22.05
N ALA A 17 5.76 13.61 21.69
CA ALA A 17 5.67 14.79 22.54
C ALA A 17 4.21 15.16 22.87
N ARG A 18 3.30 15.07 21.88
CA ARG A 18 1.88 15.27 22.10
C ARG A 18 1.28 14.20 23.02
N LEU A 19 1.62 12.95 22.79
CA LEU A 19 1.15 11.85 23.64
C LEU A 19 1.60 12.01 25.09
N GLN A 20 2.86 12.38 25.34
CA GLN A 20 3.38 12.68 26.68
C GLN A 20 2.65 13.85 27.37
N ARG A 21 2.32 14.89 26.59
CA ARG A 21 1.60 16.04 27.11
C ARG A 21 0.16 15.70 27.53
N ASP A 22 -0.54 14.93 26.69
CA ASP A 22 -2.00 14.76 26.79
C ASP A 22 -2.42 13.47 27.52
N TYR A 23 -1.56 12.44 27.56
CA TYR A 23 -1.83 11.10 28.08
C TYR A 23 -0.74 10.61 29.05
N ASP A 24 -1.02 9.53 29.78
CA ASP A 24 -0.03 8.69 30.41
C ASP A 24 0.43 7.64 29.38
N ALA A 25 1.39 8.04 28.54
CA ALA A 25 1.81 7.26 27.39
C ALA A 25 2.94 6.28 27.75
N ARG A 26 2.73 4.99 27.49
CA ARG A 26 3.72 3.93 27.64
C ARG A 26 4.35 3.65 26.29
N PHE A 27 5.54 4.17 26.06
CA PHE A 27 6.25 4.04 24.79
C PHE A 27 7.04 2.74 24.65
N ASN A 28 7.35 2.39 23.39
CA ASN A 28 8.25 1.31 23.02
C ASN A 28 9.54 1.89 22.41
N PRO A 29 10.54 2.25 23.23
CA PRO A 29 11.75 2.93 22.76
C PRO A 29 12.66 2.03 21.91
N SER A 30 12.58 0.70 22.05
CA SER A 30 13.36 -0.26 21.25
C SER A 30 12.76 -0.49 19.85
N ASP A 31 11.52 -0.08 19.64
CA ASP A 31 10.76 -0.29 18.39
C ASP A 31 10.64 -1.78 17.96
N GLU A 32 10.80 -2.70 18.90
CA GLU A 32 10.60 -4.12 18.63
C GLU A 32 9.12 -4.44 18.50
N ILE A 33 8.77 -5.30 17.53
CA ILE A 33 7.40 -5.77 17.35
C ILE A 33 7.05 -6.70 18.52
N TYR A 34 6.01 -6.35 19.27
CA TYR A 34 5.53 -7.20 20.35
C TYR A 34 4.88 -8.48 19.81
N SER A 35 5.23 -9.62 20.42
CA SER A 35 4.44 -10.84 20.24
C SER A 35 3.02 -10.64 20.79
N ALA A 36 2.09 -11.53 20.42
CA ALA A 36 0.71 -11.50 20.93
C ALA A 36 0.68 -11.52 22.48
N ASP A 37 1.52 -12.35 23.10
CA ASP A 37 1.58 -12.48 24.56
C ASP A 37 2.15 -11.23 25.22
N GLU A 38 3.21 -10.65 24.65
CA GLU A 38 3.81 -9.43 25.16
C GLU A 38 2.86 -8.23 24.98
N LEU A 39 2.15 -8.16 23.86
CA LEU A 39 1.14 -7.12 23.62
C LEU A 39 0.05 -7.15 24.68
N VAL A 40 -0.52 -8.33 24.96
CA VAL A 40 -1.56 -8.52 25.97
C VAL A 40 -1.03 -8.14 27.36
N LYS A 41 0.16 -8.62 27.73
CA LYS A 41 0.80 -8.30 29.00
C LYS A 41 1.04 -6.81 29.19
N ARG A 42 1.57 -6.11 28.17
CA ARG A 42 1.85 -4.66 28.25
C ARG A 42 0.58 -3.81 28.23
N ALA A 43 -0.51 -4.35 27.70
CA ALA A 43 -1.82 -3.68 27.72
C ALA A 43 -2.46 -3.66 29.10
N GLU A 44 -1.90 -4.35 30.12
CA GLU A 44 -2.47 -4.33 31.47
C GLU A 44 -2.51 -2.91 32.05
N GLY A 45 -3.71 -2.50 32.49
CA GLY A 45 -3.98 -1.16 33.00
C GLY A 45 -3.93 -0.04 31.96
N ALA A 46 -3.86 -0.36 30.66
CA ALA A 46 -4.04 0.63 29.60
C ALA A 46 -5.53 0.87 29.29
N ASP A 47 -5.89 2.12 28.98
CA ASP A 47 -7.22 2.49 28.50
C ASP A 47 -7.34 2.34 26.99
N ALA A 48 -6.23 2.51 26.26
CA ALA A 48 -6.17 2.39 24.81
C ALA A 48 -4.82 1.83 24.35
N ILE A 49 -4.82 1.23 23.15
CA ILE A 49 -3.62 0.77 22.43
C ILE A 49 -3.51 1.58 21.15
N LEU A 50 -2.30 2.11 20.86
CA LEU A 50 -1.96 2.79 19.62
C LEU A 50 -0.95 1.92 18.87
N PRO A 51 -1.43 1.00 18.00
CA PRO A 51 -0.59 0.10 17.22
C PRO A 51 -0.36 0.62 15.82
N CYS A 52 0.55 -0.05 15.10
CA CYS A 52 0.69 0.02 13.65
C CYS A 52 0.15 -1.25 12.99
N HIS A 53 0.25 -1.35 11.66
CA HIS A 53 -0.20 -2.54 10.91
C HIS A 53 0.66 -3.80 11.16
N SER A 54 1.78 -3.65 11.85
CA SER A 54 2.70 -4.75 12.18
C SER A 54 2.14 -5.71 13.23
N GLU A 55 1.32 -5.21 14.16
CA GLU A 55 0.69 -6.03 15.19
C GLU A 55 -0.62 -6.64 14.68
N LYS A 56 -0.85 -7.91 15.01
CA LYS A 56 -2.07 -8.62 14.61
C LYS A 56 -3.05 -8.73 15.78
N PHE A 57 -4.19 -8.09 15.65
CA PHE A 57 -5.31 -8.17 16.60
C PHE A 57 -6.32 -9.20 16.12
N THR A 58 -5.95 -10.48 16.21
CA THR A 58 -6.85 -11.61 15.92
C THR A 58 -7.94 -11.72 16.98
N ALA A 59 -8.99 -12.50 16.72
CA ALA A 59 -10.04 -12.76 17.71
C ALA A 59 -9.48 -13.30 19.04
N ASP A 60 -8.44 -14.17 18.99
CA ASP A 60 -7.74 -14.69 20.18
C ASP A 60 -7.03 -13.58 20.96
N VAL A 61 -6.27 -12.72 20.29
CA VAL A 61 -5.58 -11.59 20.93
C VAL A 61 -6.59 -10.64 21.57
N ILE A 62 -7.67 -10.30 20.85
CA ILE A 62 -8.73 -9.41 21.35
C ILE A 62 -9.40 -10.00 22.59
N ALA A 63 -9.72 -11.31 22.57
CA ALA A 63 -10.33 -12.00 23.70
C ALA A 63 -9.48 -11.98 24.99
N ARG A 64 -8.16 -11.87 24.83
CA ARG A 64 -7.18 -11.85 25.93
C ARG A 64 -6.82 -10.43 26.40
N LEU A 65 -7.26 -9.39 25.70
CA LEU A 65 -6.98 -8.01 26.11
C LEU A 65 -7.60 -7.71 27.48
N PRO A 66 -6.90 -6.95 28.34
CA PRO A 66 -7.45 -6.51 29.61
C PRO A 66 -8.75 -5.70 29.42
N LYS A 67 -9.70 -5.89 30.32
CA LYS A 67 -10.99 -5.17 30.30
C LYS A 67 -10.87 -3.64 30.44
N SER A 68 -9.71 -3.15 30.89
CA SER A 68 -9.40 -1.71 30.93
C SER A 68 -9.26 -1.11 29.52
N VAL A 69 -8.81 -1.90 28.54
CA VAL A 69 -8.65 -1.44 27.15
C VAL A 69 -10.02 -1.23 26.51
N ARG A 70 -10.28 -0.03 26.04
CA ARG A 70 -11.55 0.38 25.42
C ARG A 70 -11.41 0.78 23.96
N ALA A 71 -10.17 1.04 23.51
CA ALA A 71 -9.93 1.49 22.14
C ALA A 71 -8.62 0.93 21.56
N ILE A 72 -8.65 0.67 20.26
CA ILE A 72 -7.49 0.41 19.40
C ILE A 72 -7.43 1.53 18.38
N ALA A 73 -6.48 2.46 18.55
CA ALA A 73 -6.30 3.64 17.71
C ALA A 73 -5.20 3.36 16.70
N ASN A 74 -5.55 2.85 15.50
CA ASN A 74 -4.56 2.43 14.51
C ASN A 74 -3.79 3.60 13.90
N PHE A 75 -2.46 3.55 13.96
CA PHE A 75 -1.57 4.37 13.15
C PHE A 75 -1.47 3.80 11.73
N SER A 76 -2.61 3.72 11.05
CA SER A 76 -2.74 3.18 9.68
C SER A 76 -4.11 3.53 9.10
N VAL A 77 -4.24 3.53 7.76
CA VAL A 77 -5.54 3.61 7.08
C VAL A 77 -6.16 2.22 6.97
N GLY A 78 -5.37 1.23 6.54
CA GLY A 78 -5.81 -0.16 6.53
C GLY A 78 -5.94 -0.70 7.95
N TYR A 79 -6.94 -1.51 8.18
CA TYR A 79 -7.21 -2.20 9.46
C TYR A 79 -7.46 -3.70 9.29
N ASP A 80 -6.98 -4.25 8.19
CA ASP A 80 -7.02 -5.68 7.87
C ASP A 80 -6.26 -6.58 8.87
N HIS A 81 -5.40 -5.98 9.69
CA HIS A 81 -4.70 -6.63 10.82
C HIS A 81 -5.55 -6.70 12.12
N VAL A 82 -6.75 -6.12 12.13
CA VAL A 82 -7.66 -6.11 13.28
C VAL A 82 -8.94 -6.86 12.94
N ASP A 83 -9.29 -7.88 13.72
CA ASP A 83 -10.60 -8.52 13.67
C ASP A 83 -11.66 -7.57 14.25
N THR A 84 -12.24 -6.76 13.37
CA THR A 84 -13.23 -5.75 13.76
C THR A 84 -14.53 -6.35 14.31
N LYS A 85 -14.88 -7.59 13.91
CA LYS A 85 -16.04 -8.29 14.45
C LYS A 85 -15.80 -8.67 15.91
N ALA A 86 -14.68 -9.31 16.20
CA ALA A 86 -14.29 -9.64 17.56
C ALA A 86 -14.15 -8.38 18.43
N ALA A 87 -13.54 -7.31 17.89
CA ALA A 87 -13.41 -6.03 18.60
C ALA A 87 -14.79 -5.47 19.00
N LYS A 88 -15.76 -5.47 18.08
CA LYS A 88 -17.12 -5.02 18.35
C LYS A 88 -17.81 -5.88 19.42
N GLU A 89 -17.68 -7.20 19.35
CA GLU A 89 -18.24 -8.15 20.34
C GLU A 89 -17.64 -7.94 21.73
N HIS A 90 -16.37 -7.48 21.82
CA HIS A 90 -15.69 -7.12 23.08
C HIS A 90 -15.90 -5.67 23.50
N GLY A 91 -16.70 -4.89 22.77
CA GLY A 91 -17.00 -3.49 23.09
C GLY A 91 -15.82 -2.55 22.85
N LEU A 92 -14.83 -2.93 22.02
CA LEU A 92 -13.68 -2.09 21.68
C LEU A 92 -14.04 -1.11 20.54
N ILE A 93 -13.59 0.13 20.70
CA ILE A 93 -13.60 1.13 19.62
C ILE A 93 -12.35 0.93 18.78
N VAL A 94 -12.52 0.76 17.46
CA VAL A 94 -11.40 0.68 16.51
C VAL A 94 -11.43 1.92 15.63
N THR A 95 -10.33 2.65 15.59
CA THR A 95 -10.17 3.83 14.72
C THR A 95 -9.00 3.63 13.76
N ASN A 96 -9.00 4.41 12.67
CA ASN A 96 -7.92 4.46 11.70
C ASN A 96 -7.66 5.92 11.29
N THR A 97 -6.70 6.16 10.40
CA THR A 97 -6.26 7.51 9.97
C THR A 97 -6.60 7.78 8.49
N PRO A 98 -7.90 7.89 8.13
CA PRO A 98 -8.30 8.12 6.74
C PRO A 98 -7.85 9.51 6.25
N GLU A 99 -7.72 9.64 4.91
CA GLU A 99 -7.44 10.88 4.18
C GLU A 99 -5.99 11.37 4.22
N VAL A 100 -5.37 11.44 5.38
CA VAL A 100 -4.06 12.10 5.58
C VAL A 100 -2.90 11.52 4.76
N LEU A 101 -3.00 10.26 4.28
CA LEU A 101 -1.93 9.63 3.51
C LEU A 101 -2.20 9.57 1.99
N SER A 102 -3.35 10.05 1.53
CA SER A 102 -3.75 9.88 0.11
C SER A 102 -2.77 10.52 -0.85
N ASP A 103 -2.27 11.71 -0.52
CA ASP A 103 -1.28 12.42 -1.34
C ASP A 103 0.05 11.69 -1.40
N ALA A 104 0.61 11.29 -0.26
CA ALA A 104 1.89 10.59 -0.20
C ALA A 104 1.85 9.25 -0.94
N THR A 105 0.77 8.45 -0.74
CA THR A 105 0.60 7.18 -1.44
C THR A 105 0.45 7.36 -2.95
N ALA A 106 -0.25 8.42 -3.38
CA ALA A 106 -0.37 8.74 -4.81
C ALA A 106 0.97 9.18 -5.41
N GLU A 107 1.79 9.93 -4.68
CA GLU A 107 3.16 10.29 -5.11
C GLU A 107 4.04 9.05 -5.25
N LEU A 108 3.98 8.14 -4.28
CA LEU A 108 4.69 6.86 -4.39
C LEU A 108 4.20 6.04 -5.58
N THR A 109 2.89 6.01 -5.84
CA THR A 109 2.34 5.31 -7.01
C THR A 109 2.90 5.88 -8.31
N MET A 110 2.98 7.20 -8.46
CA MET A 110 3.62 7.83 -9.61
C MET A 110 5.11 7.49 -9.71
N MET A 111 5.83 7.45 -8.58
CA MET A 111 7.22 7.00 -8.53
C MET A 111 7.37 5.55 -8.98
N LEU A 112 6.49 4.64 -8.53
CA LEU A 112 6.47 3.24 -8.96
C LEU A 112 6.22 3.12 -10.46
N MET A 113 5.27 3.88 -11.01
CA MET A 113 4.99 3.93 -12.45
C MET A 113 6.22 4.39 -13.24
N LEU A 114 6.81 5.51 -12.86
CA LEU A 114 8.01 6.07 -13.50
C LEU A 114 9.22 5.14 -13.31
N GLY A 115 9.42 4.63 -12.10
CA GLY A 115 10.54 3.74 -11.78
C GLY A 115 10.51 2.45 -12.57
N ALA A 116 9.34 1.81 -12.68
CA ALA A 116 9.14 0.61 -13.48
C ALA A 116 9.29 0.91 -14.98
N ALA A 117 8.61 1.95 -15.48
CA ALA A 117 8.63 2.32 -16.90
C ALA A 117 10.03 2.74 -17.40
N ARG A 118 10.84 3.35 -16.56
CA ARG A 118 12.17 3.88 -16.90
C ARG A 118 13.32 3.01 -16.42
N ARG A 119 13.04 1.79 -15.92
CA ARG A 119 14.05 0.82 -15.44
C ARG A 119 14.96 1.42 -14.36
N ALA A 120 14.37 2.16 -13.39
CA ALA A 120 15.13 2.97 -12.43
C ALA A 120 16.07 2.13 -11.56
N SER A 121 15.63 0.96 -11.06
CA SER A 121 16.48 0.07 -10.24
C SER A 121 17.72 -0.42 -10.99
N GLU A 122 17.56 -0.74 -12.27
CA GLU A 122 18.65 -1.21 -13.12
C GLU A 122 19.63 -0.07 -13.42
N GLY A 123 19.10 1.11 -13.79
CA GLY A 123 19.92 2.28 -14.09
C GLY A 123 20.74 2.75 -12.88
N GLU A 124 20.11 2.83 -11.71
CA GLU A 124 20.77 3.21 -10.46
C GLU A 124 21.88 2.21 -10.09
N ARG A 125 21.60 0.90 -10.21
CA ARG A 125 22.59 -0.16 -9.97
C ARG A 125 23.81 -0.03 -10.90
N LEU A 126 23.58 0.15 -12.21
CA LEU A 126 24.67 0.29 -13.20
C LEU A 126 25.62 1.44 -12.88
N VAL A 127 25.08 2.57 -12.43
CA VAL A 127 25.93 3.73 -12.03
C VAL A 127 26.70 3.42 -10.76
N ARG A 128 26.06 2.85 -9.73
CA ARG A 128 26.72 2.54 -8.44
C ARG A 128 27.77 1.44 -8.55
N SER A 129 27.51 0.41 -9.35
CA SER A 129 28.45 -0.70 -9.59
C SER A 129 29.60 -0.33 -10.53
N ARG A 130 29.56 0.86 -11.16
CA ARG A 130 30.51 1.29 -12.20
C ARG A 130 30.53 0.40 -13.45
N GLU A 131 29.41 -0.29 -13.69
CA GLU A 131 29.26 -1.16 -14.87
C GLU A 131 28.78 -0.40 -16.10
N TRP A 132 28.31 0.83 -15.93
CA TRP A 132 27.98 1.70 -17.06
C TRP A 132 29.24 2.13 -17.81
N LYS A 133 29.39 1.61 -19.03
CA LYS A 133 30.60 1.81 -19.85
C LYS A 133 30.39 2.79 -21.00
N ASP A 134 29.20 2.79 -21.58
CA ASP A 134 28.94 3.51 -22.82
C ASP A 134 27.47 3.91 -22.94
N TRP A 135 27.16 4.75 -23.91
CA TRP A 135 25.81 5.16 -24.29
C TRP A 135 25.51 4.74 -25.73
N SER A 136 24.30 4.23 -25.97
CA SER A 136 23.81 3.96 -27.32
C SER A 136 22.33 4.29 -27.43
N PRO A 137 21.78 4.54 -28.63
CA PRO A 137 20.35 4.85 -28.82
C PRO A 137 19.39 3.75 -28.32
N SER A 138 19.82 2.51 -28.23
CA SER A 138 19.05 1.37 -27.74
C SER A 138 19.33 1.02 -26.28
N PHE A 139 20.25 1.74 -25.61
CA PHE A 139 20.64 1.44 -24.23
C PHE A 139 19.55 1.87 -23.25
N MET A 140 19.14 0.96 -22.37
CA MET A 140 18.19 1.21 -21.29
C MET A 140 16.85 1.83 -21.72
N VAL A 141 16.39 1.51 -22.94
CA VAL A 141 15.13 2.01 -23.46
C VAL A 141 13.97 1.54 -22.58
N GLY A 142 13.16 2.47 -22.11
CA GLY A 142 11.94 2.25 -21.35
C GLY A 142 10.71 2.77 -22.09
N THR A 143 9.62 2.97 -21.36
CA THR A 143 8.34 3.49 -21.85
C THR A 143 8.04 4.85 -21.22
N GLN A 144 7.50 5.78 -22.02
CA GLN A 144 6.96 7.04 -21.49
C GLN A 144 5.53 6.86 -20.98
N LEU A 145 5.10 7.73 -20.05
CA LEU A 145 3.72 7.76 -19.55
C LEU A 145 2.80 8.62 -20.44
N THR A 146 3.35 9.69 -21.01
CA THR A 146 2.58 10.67 -21.81
C THR A 146 1.79 9.99 -22.92
N GLY A 147 0.50 10.27 -22.98
CA GLY A 147 -0.43 9.74 -23.99
C GLY A 147 -0.80 8.27 -23.79
N LYS A 148 -0.42 7.64 -22.66
CA LYS A 148 -0.77 6.26 -22.33
C LYS A 148 -2.05 6.19 -21.51
N ARG A 149 -2.68 5.02 -21.50
CA ARG A 149 -3.91 4.74 -20.75
C ARG A 149 -3.54 4.16 -19.38
N LEU A 150 -4.05 4.81 -18.33
CA LEU A 150 -3.91 4.33 -16.96
C LEU A 150 -5.24 3.73 -16.49
N GLY A 151 -5.27 2.43 -16.26
CA GLY A 151 -6.35 1.77 -15.55
C GLY A 151 -6.12 1.80 -14.04
N ILE A 152 -7.16 2.11 -13.28
CA ILE A 152 -7.13 2.13 -11.82
C ILE A 152 -8.22 1.21 -11.28
N ILE A 153 -7.84 0.17 -10.54
CA ILE A 153 -8.79 -0.67 -9.80
C ILE A 153 -8.84 -0.17 -8.36
N GLY A 154 -10.03 0.33 -7.94
CA GLY A 154 -10.24 1.05 -6.70
C GLY A 154 -10.08 2.56 -6.88
N PHE A 155 -11.17 3.24 -7.18
CA PHE A 155 -11.20 4.70 -7.43
C PHE A 155 -11.65 5.48 -6.19
N GLY A 156 -11.22 4.99 -5.01
CA GLY A 156 -11.39 5.67 -3.73
C GLY A 156 -10.49 6.91 -3.59
N ARG A 157 -10.22 7.33 -2.35
CA ARG A 157 -9.41 8.55 -2.08
C ARG A 157 -8.06 8.53 -2.79
N VAL A 158 -7.28 7.46 -2.64
CA VAL A 158 -5.95 7.36 -3.27
C VAL A 158 -6.05 7.28 -4.79
N GLY A 159 -6.94 6.43 -5.34
CA GLY A 159 -7.12 6.28 -6.79
C GLY A 159 -7.47 7.58 -7.49
N GLN A 160 -8.34 8.41 -6.89
CA GLN A 160 -8.70 9.74 -7.40
C GLN A 160 -7.51 10.71 -7.41
N VAL A 161 -6.68 10.67 -6.37
CA VAL A 161 -5.48 11.52 -6.27
C VAL A 161 -4.41 11.06 -7.27
N VAL A 162 -4.25 9.75 -7.49
CA VAL A 162 -3.39 9.19 -8.55
C VAL A 162 -3.87 9.65 -9.92
N ALA A 163 -5.17 9.53 -10.22
CA ALA A 163 -5.75 10.00 -11.48
C ALA A 163 -5.50 11.50 -11.73
N LYS A 164 -5.64 12.34 -10.68
CA LYS A 164 -5.34 13.76 -10.75
C LYS A 164 -3.88 14.02 -11.16
N ARG A 165 -2.92 13.27 -10.57
CA ARG A 165 -1.49 13.42 -10.89
C ARG A 165 -1.15 12.86 -12.27
N ALA A 166 -1.73 11.73 -12.65
CA ALA A 166 -1.51 11.11 -13.95
C ALA A 166 -1.99 11.97 -15.14
N ARG A 167 -3.05 12.77 -14.94
CA ARG A 167 -3.46 13.77 -15.94
C ARG A 167 -2.38 14.81 -16.22
N GLY A 168 -1.50 15.13 -15.24
CA GLY A 168 -0.35 15.99 -15.46
C GLY A 168 0.72 15.38 -16.38
N PHE A 169 0.63 14.08 -16.66
CA PHE A 169 1.42 13.35 -17.65
C PHE A 169 0.63 13.10 -18.96
N ASP A 170 -0.50 13.78 -19.16
CA ASP A 170 -1.39 13.60 -20.31
C ASP A 170 -1.86 12.15 -20.49
N MET A 171 -2.05 11.41 -19.39
CA MET A 171 -2.59 10.06 -19.44
C MET A 171 -4.11 10.07 -19.53
N GLU A 172 -4.66 9.17 -20.34
CA GLU A 172 -6.10 8.86 -20.34
C GLU A 172 -6.41 7.96 -19.15
N ILE A 173 -7.43 8.33 -18.36
CA ILE A 173 -7.77 7.63 -17.11
C ILE A 173 -8.96 6.72 -17.32
N HIS A 174 -8.78 5.45 -17.05
CA HIS A 174 -9.81 4.43 -16.97
C HIS A 174 -9.89 3.92 -15.52
N TYR A 175 -11.09 3.52 -15.06
CA TYR A 175 -11.19 2.97 -13.72
C TYR A 175 -12.28 1.92 -13.59
N ASN A 176 -12.11 1.05 -12.61
CA ASN A 176 -13.12 0.14 -12.08
C ASN A 176 -13.23 0.34 -10.56
N ASP A 177 -14.44 0.37 -10.07
CA ASP A 177 -14.79 0.33 -8.65
C ASP A 177 -16.11 -0.42 -8.49
N VAL A 178 -16.49 -0.75 -7.24
CA VAL A 178 -17.74 -1.46 -6.93
C VAL A 178 -18.99 -0.75 -7.47
N GLN A 179 -18.91 0.55 -7.67
CA GLN A 179 -19.95 1.36 -8.30
C GLN A 179 -19.34 2.52 -9.09
N ARG A 180 -20.09 2.98 -10.09
CA ARG A 180 -19.72 4.18 -10.82
C ARG A 180 -19.83 5.41 -9.91
N LEU A 181 -18.84 6.30 -9.98
CA LEU A 181 -18.85 7.54 -9.22
C LEU A 181 -19.58 8.66 -9.95
N PRO A 182 -20.00 9.73 -9.24
CA PRO A 182 -20.56 10.93 -9.89
C PRO A 182 -19.58 11.56 -10.87
N ALA A 183 -20.09 12.09 -11.98
CA ALA A 183 -19.28 12.69 -13.06
C ALA A 183 -18.29 13.78 -12.58
N ALA A 184 -18.68 14.55 -11.55
CA ALA A 184 -17.81 15.55 -10.94
C ALA A 184 -16.57 14.91 -10.26
N VAL A 185 -16.70 13.70 -9.71
CA VAL A 185 -15.60 12.95 -9.09
C VAL A 185 -14.79 12.21 -10.14
N GLU A 186 -15.45 11.66 -11.19
CA GLU A 186 -14.77 11.03 -12.32
C GLU A 186 -13.81 12.02 -13.02
N ALA A 187 -14.18 13.30 -13.12
CA ALA A 187 -13.38 14.34 -13.74
C ALA A 187 -12.83 13.91 -15.12
N GLY A 188 -13.67 13.26 -15.94
CA GLY A 188 -13.34 12.76 -17.26
C GLY A 188 -12.71 11.35 -17.29
N ALA A 189 -12.59 10.65 -16.16
CA ALA A 189 -12.18 9.25 -16.17
C ALA A 189 -13.28 8.35 -16.74
N ILE A 190 -12.89 7.30 -17.44
CA ILE A 190 -13.80 6.35 -18.10
C ILE A 190 -14.06 5.18 -17.15
N TYR A 191 -15.32 5.02 -16.75
CA TYR A 191 -15.75 3.91 -15.90
C TYR A 191 -15.90 2.60 -16.67
N HIS A 192 -15.43 1.51 -16.09
CA HIS A 192 -15.64 0.15 -16.53
C HIS A 192 -16.34 -0.65 -15.43
N LYS A 193 -17.38 -1.40 -15.79
CA LYS A 193 -18.23 -2.10 -14.84
C LYS A 193 -17.51 -3.25 -14.14
N THR A 194 -16.64 -3.94 -14.87
CA THR A 194 -15.87 -5.08 -14.36
C THR A 194 -14.37 -4.85 -14.55
N PRO A 195 -13.50 -5.52 -13.77
CA PRO A 195 -12.07 -5.52 -14.05
C PRO A 195 -11.75 -6.02 -15.47
N GLU A 196 -12.47 -7.03 -15.96
CA GLU A 196 -12.29 -7.61 -17.28
C GLU A 196 -12.58 -6.60 -18.40
N ASP A 197 -13.55 -5.71 -18.22
CA ASP A 197 -13.84 -4.63 -19.17
C ASP A 197 -12.74 -3.56 -19.15
N LEU A 198 -12.10 -3.32 -17.99
CA LEU A 198 -11.04 -2.33 -17.81
C LEU A 198 -9.71 -2.77 -18.42
N LEU A 199 -9.29 -4.01 -18.11
CA LEU A 199 -7.91 -4.49 -18.34
C LEU A 199 -7.40 -4.35 -19.78
N PRO A 200 -8.19 -4.55 -20.86
CA PRO A 200 -7.74 -4.33 -22.23
C PRO A 200 -7.36 -2.87 -22.56
N HIS A 201 -7.76 -1.93 -21.72
CA HIS A 201 -7.48 -0.49 -21.87
C HIS A 201 -6.32 0.01 -21.00
N CYS A 202 -5.53 -0.90 -20.37
CA CYS A 202 -4.49 -0.52 -19.43
C CYS A 202 -3.09 -0.69 -20.02
N ASP A 203 -2.49 0.38 -20.54
CA ASP A 203 -1.04 0.40 -20.79
C ASP A 203 -0.28 0.41 -19.45
N PHE A 204 -0.87 1.03 -18.43
CA PHE A 204 -0.51 0.98 -17.02
C PHE A 204 -1.72 0.56 -16.21
N LEU A 205 -1.53 -0.32 -15.23
CA LEU A 205 -2.54 -0.72 -14.26
C LEU A 205 -2.07 -0.39 -12.85
N ALA A 206 -2.83 0.44 -12.12
CA ALA A 206 -2.58 0.75 -10.71
C ALA A 206 -3.67 0.15 -9.82
N LEU A 207 -3.25 -0.57 -8.76
CA LEU A 207 -4.13 -1.23 -7.81
C LEU A 207 -4.23 -0.40 -6.52
N HIS A 208 -5.46 0.02 -6.20
CA HIS A 208 -5.81 0.82 -5.02
C HIS A 208 -7.07 0.32 -4.31
N CYS A 209 -7.51 -0.89 -4.63
CA CYS A 209 -8.63 -1.53 -3.95
C CYS A 209 -8.25 -2.05 -2.57
N VAL A 210 -9.25 -2.22 -1.71
CA VAL A 210 -9.10 -2.83 -0.39
C VAL A 210 -8.80 -4.33 -0.51
N SER A 211 -8.16 -4.91 0.52
CA SER A 211 -7.93 -6.35 0.61
C SER A 211 -9.09 -6.99 1.38
N ILE A 212 -9.98 -7.63 0.64
CA ILE A 212 -11.15 -8.38 1.12
C ILE A 212 -11.22 -9.71 0.35
N PRO A 213 -12.05 -10.68 0.76
CA PRO A 213 -12.17 -11.94 0.04
C PRO A 213 -12.41 -11.81 -1.46
N GLU A 214 -13.22 -10.82 -1.89
CA GLU A 214 -13.55 -10.55 -3.28
C GLU A 214 -12.40 -10.01 -4.12
N THR A 215 -11.40 -9.40 -3.48
CA THR A 215 -10.20 -8.86 -4.12
C THR A 215 -8.95 -9.71 -3.89
N PHE A 216 -9.08 -10.82 -3.16
CA PHE A 216 -7.97 -11.77 -2.98
C PHE A 216 -7.57 -12.36 -4.33
N LYS A 217 -6.28 -12.21 -4.68
CA LYS A 217 -5.73 -12.60 -5.99
C LYS A 217 -6.57 -12.06 -7.17
N LEU A 218 -7.11 -10.86 -7.02
CA LEU A 218 -7.90 -10.21 -8.06
C LEU A 218 -7.11 -10.15 -9.37
N LEU A 219 -5.82 -9.83 -9.33
CA LEU A 219 -4.94 -9.88 -10.50
C LEU A 219 -4.26 -11.25 -10.56
N ASN A 220 -4.95 -12.21 -11.17
CA ASN A 220 -4.50 -13.57 -11.44
C ASN A 220 -4.04 -13.74 -12.90
N ALA A 221 -3.64 -14.95 -13.29
CA ALA A 221 -3.14 -15.25 -14.63
C ALA A 221 -4.15 -14.93 -15.74
N GLU A 222 -5.43 -15.21 -15.53
CA GLU A 222 -6.49 -14.98 -16.51
C GLU A 222 -6.66 -13.47 -16.77
N ARG A 223 -6.69 -12.66 -15.70
CA ARG A 223 -6.81 -11.21 -15.80
C ARG A 223 -5.55 -10.55 -16.33
N ILE A 224 -4.36 -11.05 -15.97
CA ILE A 224 -3.10 -10.57 -16.56
C ILE A 224 -3.09 -10.80 -18.07
N ALA A 225 -3.64 -11.91 -18.56
CA ALA A 225 -3.72 -12.18 -19.99
C ALA A 225 -4.55 -11.17 -20.78
N LEU A 226 -5.51 -10.49 -20.12
CA LEU A 226 -6.35 -9.44 -20.73
C LEU A 226 -5.62 -8.11 -20.91
N LEU A 227 -4.54 -7.87 -20.16
CA LEU A 227 -3.74 -6.65 -20.32
C LEU A 227 -3.09 -6.62 -21.71
N PRO A 228 -2.85 -5.43 -22.29
CA PRO A 228 -2.02 -5.30 -23.48
C PRO A 228 -0.61 -5.89 -23.26
N ASP A 229 -0.01 -6.40 -24.32
CA ASP A 229 1.39 -6.85 -24.27
C ASP A 229 2.31 -5.69 -23.95
N GLY A 230 3.23 -5.89 -23.00
CA GLY A 230 4.12 -4.87 -22.52
C GLY A 230 3.49 -3.88 -21.52
N ALA A 231 2.31 -4.17 -20.99
CA ALA A 231 1.70 -3.37 -19.93
C ALA A 231 2.57 -3.35 -18.65
N ILE A 232 2.40 -2.32 -17.83
CA ILE A 232 3.10 -2.14 -16.57
C ILE A 232 2.08 -2.19 -15.43
N VAL A 233 2.34 -3.00 -14.42
CA VAL A 233 1.50 -3.16 -13.23
C VAL A 233 2.12 -2.47 -12.03
N VAL A 234 1.31 -1.70 -11.29
CA VAL A 234 1.74 -1.02 -10.05
C VAL A 234 0.82 -1.38 -8.90
N ASN A 235 1.40 -1.75 -7.76
CA ASN A 235 0.63 -2.05 -6.55
C ASN A 235 1.15 -1.26 -5.34
N ALA A 236 0.33 -0.35 -4.85
CA ALA A 236 0.52 0.41 -3.61
C ALA A 236 -0.69 0.21 -2.66
N SER A 237 -1.42 -0.91 -2.80
CA SER A 237 -2.56 -1.25 -1.94
C SER A 237 -2.21 -2.36 -0.94
N ARG A 238 -2.38 -3.63 -1.33
CA ARG A 238 -2.01 -4.81 -0.55
C ARG A 238 -1.45 -5.90 -1.45
N GLY A 239 -0.47 -6.67 -0.96
CA GLY A 239 0.12 -7.80 -1.69
C GLY A 239 -0.91 -8.85 -2.09
N ALA A 240 -1.85 -9.16 -1.19
CA ALA A 240 -2.88 -10.18 -1.39
C ALA A 240 -3.83 -9.96 -2.60
N VAL A 241 -3.82 -8.76 -3.19
CA VAL A 241 -4.62 -8.44 -4.39
C VAL A 241 -4.00 -9.07 -5.66
N ILE A 242 -2.73 -9.44 -5.60
CA ILE A 242 -2.00 -10.05 -6.73
C ILE A 242 -1.71 -11.54 -6.45
N ASP A 243 -1.84 -12.37 -7.47
CA ASP A 243 -1.24 -13.69 -7.49
C ASP A 243 0.24 -13.56 -7.90
N ASP A 244 1.15 -13.77 -6.93
CA ASP A 244 2.59 -13.59 -7.12
C ASP A 244 3.15 -14.46 -8.24
N ASP A 245 2.76 -15.75 -8.29
CA ASP A 245 3.25 -16.68 -9.30
C ASP A 245 2.81 -16.25 -10.71
N ALA A 246 1.57 -15.78 -10.84
CA ALA A 246 1.03 -15.30 -12.11
C ALA A 246 1.76 -14.02 -12.58
N LEU A 247 1.98 -13.07 -11.68
CA LEU A 247 2.69 -11.82 -12.00
C LEU A 247 4.15 -12.12 -12.41
N ILE A 248 4.85 -12.96 -11.66
CA ILE A 248 6.24 -13.36 -11.95
C ILE A 248 6.34 -14.08 -13.29
N ALA A 249 5.42 -15.00 -13.59
CA ALA A 249 5.38 -15.69 -14.88
C ALA A 249 5.18 -14.72 -16.05
N ALA A 250 4.28 -13.74 -15.90
CA ALA A 250 4.02 -12.73 -16.92
C ALA A 250 5.21 -11.78 -17.14
N LEU A 251 5.94 -11.43 -16.08
CA LEU A 251 7.16 -10.62 -16.16
C LEU A 251 8.31 -11.40 -16.83
N LYS A 252 8.47 -12.68 -16.52
CA LYS A 252 9.47 -13.57 -17.14
C LYS A 252 9.22 -13.81 -18.62
N SER A 253 7.95 -13.97 -18.99
CA SER A 253 7.57 -14.21 -20.40
C SER A 253 7.60 -12.95 -21.27
N GLY A 254 7.69 -11.76 -20.68
CA GLY A 254 7.59 -10.49 -21.39
C GLY A 254 6.15 -10.07 -21.72
N LYS A 255 5.13 -10.80 -21.25
CA LYS A 255 3.73 -10.37 -21.33
C LYS A 255 3.55 -9.01 -20.65
N LEU A 256 4.17 -8.84 -19.51
CA LEU A 256 4.30 -7.56 -18.82
C LEU A 256 5.72 -7.01 -19.00
N MET A 257 5.84 -5.75 -19.35
CA MET A 257 7.14 -5.08 -19.45
C MET A 257 7.82 -4.96 -18.10
N ALA A 258 7.08 -4.51 -17.09
CA ALA A 258 7.60 -4.26 -15.76
C ALA A 258 6.50 -4.25 -14.69
N ALA A 259 6.92 -4.30 -13.43
CA ALA A 259 6.06 -4.02 -12.29
C ALA A 259 6.72 -3.04 -11.30
N GLY A 260 5.89 -2.22 -10.64
CA GLY A 260 6.29 -1.37 -9.52
C GLY A 260 5.51 -1.77 -8.26
N LEU A 261 6.19 -2.24 -7.23
CA LEU A 261 5.55 -2.81 -6.04
C LEU A 261 6.02 -2.13 -4.77
N ASP A 262 5.08 -1.68 -3.94
CA ASP A 262 5.34 -1.19 -2.57
C ASP A 262 4.87 -2.19 -1.51
N VAL A 263 4.06 -3.17 -1.89
CA VAL A 263 3.41 -4.12 -0.99
C VAL A 263 3.52 -5.54 -1.52
N TYR A 264 3.58 -6.52 -0.61
CA TYR A 264 3.85 -7.92 -0.94
C TYR A 264 3.02 -8.87 -0.10
N ASN A 265 2.81 -10.09 -0.59
CA ASN A 265 2.33 -11.17 0.26
C ASN A 265 3.38 -11.51 1.30
N ASN A 266 2.93 -11.75 2.54
CA ASN A 266 3.78 -12.15 3.67
C ASN A 266 4.95 -11.19 3.98
N GLU A 267 4.78 -9.90 3.71
CA GLU A 267 5.78 -8.89 4.08
C GLU A 267 5.97 -8.81 5.61
N PRO A 268 7.16 -8.40 6.09
CA PRO A 268 8.34 -8.04 5.31
C PRO A 268 9.26 -9.22 4.97
N THR A 269 9.16 -10.36 5.65
CA THR A 269 10.15 -11.45 5.58
C THR A 269 9.82 -12.54 4.56
N GLY A 270 8.54 -12.74 4.25
CA GLY A 270 8.04 -13.79 3.37
C GLY A 270 7.78 -13.36 1.92
N ILE A 271 8.39 -12.26 1.46
CA ILE A 271 8.27 -11.78 0.08
C ILE A 271 8.72 -12.85 -0.90
N HIS A 272 7.90 -13.11 -1.93
CA HIS A 272 8.22 -14.13 -2.94
C HIS A 272 9.60 -13.88 -3.57
N PRO A 273 10.52 -14.87 -3.53
CA PRO A 273 11.92 -14.70 -3.96
C PRO A 273 12.03 -14.30 -5.44
N GLY A 274 11.10 -14.73 -6.27
CA GLY A 274 11.08 -14.42 -7.70
C GLY A 274 11.09 -12.90 -8.00
N TYR A 275 10.56 -12.06 -7.15
CA TYR A 275 10.63 -10.61 -7.34
C TYR A 275 12.05 -10.06 -7.23
N ARG A 276 12.90 -10.65 -6.38
CA ARG A 276 14.29 -10.21 -6.17
C ARG A 276 15.20 -10.57 -7.35
N GLU A 277 14.81 -11.57 -8.11
CA GLU A 277 15.58 -12.08 -9.25
C GLU A 277 15.26 -11.35 -10.56
N LEU A 278 14.13 -10.64 -10.61
CA LEU A 278 13.65 -9.99 -11.83
C LEU A 278 14.22 -8.57 -11.97
N PRO A 279 14.92 -8.25 -13.08
CA PRO A 279 15.46 -6.91 -13.29
C PRO A 279 14.38 -5.89 -13.63
N ASN A 280 13.23 -6.35 -14.13
CA ASN A 280 12.10 -5.50 -14.55
C ASN A 280 11.05 -5.28 -13.45
N VAL A 281 11.47 -5.36 -12.18
CA VAL A 281 10.63 -5.01 -11.04
C VAL A 281 11.27 -3.88 -10.24
N PHE A 282 10.50 -2.82 -9.99
CA PHE A 282 10.87 -1.70 -9.13
C PHE A 282 10.21 -1.90 -7.75
N LEU A 283 11.03 -2.15 -6.72
CA LEU A 283 10.57 -2.60 -5.40
C LEU A 283 10.75 -1.53 -4.34
N MET A 284 9.69 -1.25 -3.54
CA MET A 284 9.71 -0.36 -2.38
C MET A 284 9.23 -1.11 -1.13
N PRO A 285 9.70 -0.78 0.06
CA PRO A 285 9.44 -1.54 1.29
C PRO A 285 8.23 -1.01 2.09
N HIS A 286 7.04 -0.96 1.48
CA HIS A 286 5.78 -0.49 2.07
C HIS A 286 5.88 0.91 2.67
N ILE A 287 6.27 1.86 1.83
CA ILE A 287 6.52 3.25 2.22
C ILE A 287 5.51 4.26 1.65
N GLY A 288 4.33 3.80 1.20
CA GLY A 288 3.28 4.66 0.62
C GLY A 288 2.94 5.88 1.46
N SER A 289 2.96 5.77 2.79
CA SER A 289 2.69 6.88 3.72
C SER A 289 3.96 7.52 4.32
N ALA A 290 5.15 7.13 3.88
CA ALA A 290 6.40 7.47 4.56
C ALA A 290 6.94 8.85 4.18
N THR A 291 6.15 9.88 4.35
CA THR A 291 6.62 11.27 4.39
C THR A 291 6.52 11.83 5.81
N LYS A 292 7.35 12.82 6.13
CA LYS A 292 7.37 13.46 7.44
C LYS A 292 5.99 14.06 7.77
N GLU A 293 5.40 14.75 6.82
CA GLU A 293 4.11 15.43 6.94
C GLU A 293 3.00 14.40 7.21
N THR A 294 2.94 13.36 6.41
CA THR A 294 1.92 12.31 6.51
C THR A 294 2.05 11.53 7.83
N ARG A 295 3.25 11.11 8.21
CA ARG A 295 3.45 10.36 9.46
C ARG A 295 3.13 11.19 10.70
N ILE A 296 3.40 12.49 10.68
CA ILE A 296 2.97 13.41 11.74
C ILE A 296 1.45 13.52 11.74
N ALA A 297 0.81 13.77 10.59
CA ALA A 297 -0.64 13.90 10.50
C ALA A 297 -1.38 12.61 10.91
N MET A 298 -0.84 11.43 10.59
CA MET A 298 -1.41 10.15 11.06
C MET A 298 -1.39 10.03 12.59
N GLY A 299 -0.40 10.63 13.26
CA GLY A 299 -0.30 10.59 14.72
C GLY A 299 -1.17 11.63 15.42
N PHE A 300 -1.54 12.71 14.76
CA PHE A 300 -2.40 13.77 15.31
C PHE A 300 -3.88 13.50 15.11
#